data_7071c98eeb782af25daf2bd8fc93054f
#
_entry.id   7071c98eeb782af25daf2bd8fc93054f
#
_cell.length_a   1.000
_cell.length_b   1.000
_cell.length_c   1.000
_cell.angle_alpha   90.00
_cell.angle_beta   90.00
_cell.angle_gamma   90.00
#
_symmetry.space_group_name_H-M   'P 1'
#
loop_
_entity.id
_entity.type
_entity.pdbx_description
1 polymer ?
#
loop_
_entity_poly.entity_id
_entity_poly.type
_entity_poly.pdbx_seq_one_letter_code
_entity_poly.pdbx_strand_id
1 'polypeptide(L)'
;MNLRFVLVGCIALFLSACGAGPQNLILGKWEVEGAPMKMTAEFNSDGAAKVTMLGQTVQGTYKLDAGNELEWTMNGRTTKAKVNVTATELEITDDSNRTIKYKRM
;
A
#
# COMPACT_ATOMS: atom_id res chain seq x y z
N MET A 1 -38.90 8.65 -11.97
CA MET A 1 -38.47 8.69 -12.19
C MET A 1 -37.99 8.49 -12.24
N ASN A 2 -37.81 8.60 -12.21
CA ASN A 2 -37.09 8.51 -12.29
C ASN A 2 -36.31 8.54 -12.11
N LEU A 3 -36.01 8.68 -11.87
CA LEU A 3 -35.19 8.77 -11.76
C LEU A 3 -34.54 8.64 -11.47
N ARG A 4 -34.63 8.81 -11.29
CA ARG A 4 -33.99 8.78 -11.05
C ARG A 4 -33.28 8.47 -10.69
N PHE A 5 -33.14 8.44 -10.62
CA PHE A 5 -32.30 8.35 -10.39
C PHE A 5 -31.53 8.23 -10.04
N VAL A 6 -31.75 8.39 -9.99
CA VAL A 6 -30.87 8.40 -9.78
C VAL A 6 -30.19 8.38 -9.54
N LEU A 7 -30.18 8.45 -9.49
CA LEU A 7 -29.45 8.56 -9.33
C LEU A 7 -28.68 8.50 -9.17
N VAL A 8 -28.76 8.58 -9.04
CA VAL A 8 -27.87 8.60 -8.89
C VAL A 8 -27.16 8.44 -8.50
N GLY A 9 -27.18 8.54 -8.31
CA GLY A 9 -26.28 8.49 -7.95
C GLY A 9 -25.63 8.22 -7.54
N CYS A 10 -25.43 8.10 -7.46
CA CYS A 10 -24.69 7.81 -7.05
C CYS A 10 -24.05 7.71 -7.05
N ILE A 11 -23.91 7.91 -7.25
CA ILE A 11 -23.19 7.85 -7.23
C ILE A 11 -22.43 8.05 -6.88
N ALA A 12 -22.33 8.38 -6.76
CA ALA A 12 -21.58 8.50 -6.36
C ALA A 12 -21.04 8.33 -5.75
N LEU A 13 -21.14 8.22 -5.69
CA LEU A 13 -20.61 7.90 -5.09
C LEU A 13 -20.00 7.44 -4.97
N PHE A 14 -19.89 7.39 -5.32
CA PHE A 14 -19.12 6.92 -5.23
C PHE A 14 -18.37 7.04 -5.46
N LEU A 15 -18.31 7.49 -5.48
CA LEU A 15 -17.34 7.70 -5.89
C LEU A 15 -16.18 7.84 -5.34
N SER A 16 -15.96 8.62 -4.85
CA SER A 16 -14.78 8.96 -4.14
C SER A 16 -14.19 7.77 -3.43
N ALA A 17 -14.99 6.94 -2.94
CA ALA A 17 -14.56 5.67 -2.37
C ALA A 17 -13.77 4.84 -3.37
N CYS A 18 -14.05 5.01 -4.65
CA CYS A 18 -13.33 4.28 -5.68
C CYS A 18 -11.85 4.64 -5.71
N GLY A 19 -11.51 5.88 -5.33
CA GLY A 19 -10.13 6.31 -5.29
C GLY A 19 -9.37 5.83 -4.08
N ALA A 20 -10.06 5.22 -3.10
CA ALA A 20 -9.47 4.86 -1.83
C ALA A 20 -9.15 3.38 -1.71
N GLY A 21 -9.04 2.66 -2.83
CA GLY A 21 -8.65 1.26 -2.80
C GLY A 21 -7.20 1.07 -2.34
N PRO A 22 -6.84 -0.14 -1.90
CA PRO A 22 -5.50 -0.36 -1.36
C PRO A 22 -4.40 -0.06 -2.37
N GLN A 23 -4.65 -0.29 -3.66
CA GLN A 23 -3.66 -0.01 -4.69
C GLN A 23 -3.32 1.47 -4.78
N ASN A 24 -4.26 2.35 -4.43
CA ASN A 24 -4.02 3.79 -4.43
C ASN A 24 -3.50 4.26 -3.09
N LEU A 25 -4.01 3.72 -2.01
CA LEU A 25 -3.62 4.14 -0.67
C LEU A 25 -2.16 3.83 -0.35
N ILE A 26 -1.62 2.74 -0.92
CA ILE A 26 -0.24 2.35 -0.63
C ILE A 26 0.78 3.25 -1.32
N LEU A 27 0.36 4.03 -2.32
CA LEU A 27 1.30 4.86 -3.09
C LEU A 27 1.92 5.92 -2.20
N GLY A 28 3.23 6.12 -2.37
CA GLY A 28 3.96 7.15 -1.65
C GLY A 28 5.06 6.56 -0.78
N LYS A 29 5.47 7.34 0.22
CA LYS A 29 6.57 6.98 1.10
C LYS A 29 6.06 6.69 2.49
N TRP A 30 6.64 5.67 3.10
CA TRP A 30 6.26 5.19 4.41
C TRP A 30 7.51 4.98 5.26
N GLU A 31 7.38 5.22 6.56
CA GLU A 31 8.46 5.02 7.51
C GLU A 31 8.05 3.99 8.54
N VAL A 32 8.94 3.04 8.84
CA VAL A 32 8.68 2.01 9.85
C VAL A 32 8.59 2.66 11.23
N GLU A 33 7.55 2.31 11.97
CA GLU A 33 7.35 2.81 13.33
C GLU A 33 8.12 1.94 14.32
N GLY A 34 8.71 2.61 15.30
CA GLY A 34 9.33 1.90 16.43
C GLY A 34 10.64 1.21 16.13
N ALA A 35 11.18 1.37 14.94
CA ALA A 35 12.47 0.77 14.62
C ALA A 35 13.60 1.57 15.25
N PRO A 36 14.67 0.89 15.70
CA PRO A 36 15.81 1.62 16.26
C PRO A 36 16.57 2.43 15.23
N MET A 37 16.39 2.12 13.96
CA MET A 37 17.00 2.87 12.86
C MET A 37 15.94 3.23 11.84
N LYS A 38 16.20 4.30 11.10
CA LYS A 38 15.24 4.76 10.10
C LYS A 38 15.20 3.78 8.93
N MET A 39 14.02 3.32 8.61
CA MET A 39 13.79 2.47 7.46
C MET A 39 12.55 2.97 6.74
N THR A 40 12.65 3.20 5.43
CA THR A 40 11.55 3.73 4.65
C THR A 40 11.24 2.80 3.49
N ALA A 41 9.98 2.81 3.08
CA ALA A 41 9.52 2.08 1.90
C ALA A 41 8.78 3.05 1.01
N GLU A 42 8.97 2.91 -0.29
CA GLU A 42 8.30 3.76 -1.27
C GLU A 42 7.64 2.87 -2.30
N PHE A 43 6.36 3.14 -2.59
CA PHE A 43 5.60 2.40 -3.59
C PHE A 43 5.14 3.36 -4.67
N ASN A 44 5.53 3.10 -5.90
CA ASN A 44 5.22 3.97 -7.02
C ASN A 44 4.14 3.35 -7.91
N SER A 45 3.41 4.22 -8.62
CA SER A 45 2.28 3.77 -9.43
C SER A 45 2.70 2.91 -10.62
N ASP A 46 3.97 2.93 -10.99
CA ASP A 46 4.49 2.11 -12.09
C ASP A 46 4.86 0.70 -11.66
N GLY A 47 4.61 0.34 -10.39
CA GLY A 47 4.96 -0.98 -9.88
C GLY A 47 6.34 -1.07 -9.29
N ALA A 48 7.07 0.03 -9.20
CA ALA A 48 8.37 0.05 -8.57
C ALA A 48 8.25 0.20 -7.07
N ALA A 49 9.11 -0.48 -6.33
CA ALA A 49 9.17 -0.37 -4.88
C ALA A 49 10.63 -0.13 -4.47
N LYS A 50 10.81 0.69 -3.45
CA LYS A 50 12.16 1.00 -2.93
C LYS A 50 12.14 0.88 -1.43
N VAL A 51 13.17 0.26 -0.88
CA VAL A 51 13.37 0.19 0.57
C VAL A 51 14.73 0.81 0.88
N THR A 52 14.74 1.78 1.78
CA THR A 52 15.97 2.45 2.19
C THR A 52 16.23 2.17 3.66
N MET A 53 17.44 1.71 3.96
CA MET A 53 17.87 1.42 5.31
C MET A 53 19.35 1.70 5.42
N LEU A 54 19.75 2.42 6.46
CA LEU A 54 21.18 2.77 6.68
C LEU A 54 21.82 3.46 5.48
N GLY A 55 21.04 4.32 4.81
CA GLY A 55 21.54 5.06 3.66
C GLY A 55 21.63 4.26 2.38
N GLN A 56 21.24 2.99 2.40
CA GLN A 56 21.25 2.14 1.22
C GLN A 56 19.85 1.90 0.73
N THR A 57 19.65 1.97 -0.58
CA THR A 57 18.35 1.77 -1.20
C THR A 57 18.38 0.51 -2.06
N VAL A 58 17.40 -0.36 -1.80
CA VAL A 58 17.16 -1.55 -2.62
C VAL A 58 15.93 -1.28 -3.45
N GLN A 59 16.01 -1.55 -4.74
CA GLN A 59 14.89 -1.36 -5.65
C GLN A 59 14.34 -2.71 -6.10
N GLY A 60 13.03 -2.75 -6.30
CA GLY A 60 12.37 -3.93 -6.80
C GLY A 60 11.02 -3.57 -7.37
N THR A 61 10.14 -4.55 -7.40
CA THR A 61 8.80 -4.37 -7.93
C THR A 61 7.78 -4.89 -6.92
N TYR A 62 6.53 -4.45 -7.08
CA TYR A 62 5.45 -4.94 -6.23
C TYR A 62 4.16 -5.02 -7.01
N LYS A 63 3.26 -5.85 -6.50
CA LYS A 63 1.87 -5.90 -6.94
C LYS A 63 1.00 -5.96 -5.72
N LEU A 64 -0.09 -5.23 -5.72
CA LEU A 64 -1.08 -5.27 -4.64
C LEU A 64 -2.44 -5.48 -5.28
N ASP A 65 -3.12 -6.57 -4.90
CA ASP A 65 -4.41 -6.86 -5.47
C ASP A 65 -5.53 -6.26 -4.61
N ALA A 66 -6.76 -6.36 -5.09
CA ALA A 66 -7.91 -5.79 -4.40
C ALA A 66 -8.24 -6.53 -3.11
N GLY A 67 -7.68 -7.70 -2.90
CA GLY A 67 -7.85 -8.48 -1.68
C GLY A 67 -6.82 -8.18 -0.62
N ASN A 68 -6.07 -7.10 -0.78
CA ASN A 68 -5.04 -6.66 0.17
C ASN A 68 -3.85 -7.62 0.26
N GLU A 69 -3.61 -8.37 -0.79
CA GLU A 69 -2.43 -9.23 -0.83
C GLU A 69 -1.33 -8.54 -1.61
N LEU A 70 -0.17 -8.36 -0.96
CA LEU A 70 1.00 -7.72 -1.54
C LEU A 70 2.00 -8.79 -1.94
N GLU A 71 2.51 -8.65 -3.17
CA GLU A 71 3.61 -9.47 -3.64
C GLU A 71 4.71 -8.53 -4.06
N TRP A 72 5.85 -8.60 -3.39
CA TRP A 72 6.97 -7.75 -3.77
C TRP A 72 8.23 -8.58 -4.01
N THR A 73 9.02 -8.11 -4.95
CA THR A 73 10.24 -8.77 -5.37
C THR A 73 11.41 -7.82 -5.16
N MET A 74 12.33 -8.23 -4.31
CA MET A 74 13.56 -7.48 -4.02
C MET A 74 14.72 -8.43 -4.14
N ASN A 75 15.78 -8.02 -4.84
CA ASN A 75 16.99 -8.83 -5.02
C ASN A 75 16.68 -10.21 -5.58
N GLY A 76 15.71 -10.31 -6.47
CA GLY A 76 15.31 -11.58 -7.07
C GLY A 76 14.48 -12.48 -6.17
N ARG A 77 14.15 -12.02 -4.97
CA ARG A 77 13.33 -12.79 -4.04
C ARG A 77 11.93 -12.20 -3.96
N THR A 78 10.93 -13.04 -4.13
CA THR A 78 9.54 -12.63 -4.05
C THR A 78 8.96 -13.02 -2.70
N THR A 79 8.31 -12.06 -2.06
CA THR A 79 7.66 -12.25 -0.76
C THR A 79 6.20 -11.87 -0.88
N LYS A 80 5.34 -12.66 -0.24
CA LYS A 80 3.91 -12.37 -0.17
C LYS A 80 3.55 -11.96 1.25
N ALA A 81 2.65 -10.98 1.34
CA ALA A 81 2.24 -10.45 2.64
C ALA A 81 0.81 -9.95 2.54
N LYS A 82 0.19 -9.77 3.68
CA LYS A 82 -1.12 -9.14 3.77
C LYS A 82 -0.94 -7.70 4.21
N VAL A 83 -1.76 -6.82 3.64
CA VAL A 83 -1.62 -5.39 3.85
C VAL A 83 -2.91 -4.84 4.43
N ASN A 84 -2.77 -3.95 5.40
CA ASN A 84 -3.87 -3.15 5.89
C ASN A 84 -3.42 -1.69 5.78
N VAL A 85 -4.00 -0.95 4.84
CA VAL A 85 -3.52 0.39 4.51
C VAL A 85 -4.67 1.39 4.64
N THR A 86 -4.35 2.52 5.27
CA THR A 86 -5.25 3.67 5.36
C THR A 86 -4.51 4.88 4.80
N ALA A 87 -5.14 6.05 4.88
CA ALA A 87 -4.51 7.27 4.40
C ALA A 87 -3.23 7.62 5.16
N THR A 88 -3.09 7.15 6.40
CA THR A 88 -1.97 7.56 7.25
C THR A 88 -1.11 6.40 7.73
N GLU A 89 -1.61 5.17 7.68
CA GLU A 89 -0.92 4.02 8.27
C GLU A 89 -0.91 2.85 7.31
N LEU A 90 0.14 2.06 7.39
CA LEU A 90 0.29 0.84 6.61
C LEU A 90 0.79 -0.25 7.53
N GLU A 91 0.12 -1.40 7.49
CA GLU A 91 0.58 -2.59 8.20
C GLU A 91 0.83 -3.69 7.18
N ILE A 92 2.00 -4.30 7.26
CA ILE A 92 2.36 -5.42 6.39
C ILE A 92 2.61 -6.62 7.28
N THR A 93 1.84 -7.67 7.07
CA THR A 93 1.96 -8.92 7.84
C THR A 93 2.48 -10.00 6.90
N ASP A 94 3.65 -10.54 7.22
CA ASP A 94 4.27 -11.58 6.39
C ASP A 94 3.65 -12.95 6.67
N ASP A 95 4.12 -13.97 5.96
CA ASP A 95 3.59 -15.32 6.10
C ASP A 95 4.02 -15.99 7.42
N SER A 96 4.93 -15.36 8.17
CA SER A 96 5.28 -15.80 9.52
C SER A 96 4.45 -15.10 10.59
N ASN A 97 3.40 -14.38 10.19
CA ASN A 97 2.51 -13.64 11.08
C ASN A 97 3.19 -12.50 11.81
N ARG A 98 4.29 -11.99 11.26
CA ARG A 98 4.93 -10.80 11.81
C ARG A 98 4.37 -9.58 11.10
N THR A 99 3.98 -8.60 11.89
CA THR A 99 3.41 -7.36 11.38
C THR A 99 4.38 -6.22 11.60
N ILE A 100 4.66 -5.47 10.55
CA ILE A 100 5.45 -4.24 10.63
C ILE A 100 4.51 -3.09 10.32
N LYS A 101 4.53 -2.09 11.19
CA LYS A 101 3.70 -0.92 11.04
C LYS A 101 4.52 0.22 10.48
N TYR A 102 3.92 0.94 9.55
CA TYR A 102 4.52 2.09 8.90
C TYR A 102 3.57 3.27 9.03
N LYS A 103 4.14 4.45 9.06
CA LYS A 103 3.35 5.68 8.98
C LYS A 103 3.75 6.44 7.73
N ARG A 104 2.82 7.21 7.21
CA ARG A 104 3.08 7.99 5.99
C ARG A 104 4.04 9.13 6.32
N MET A 105 4.97 9.32 5.41
CA MET A 105 5.93 10.42 5.51
C MET A 105 5.37 11.70 4.92
#